data_64aabfc33dffc4ebc192af7c7cadb71b
#
_entry.id   64aabfc33dffc4ebc192af7c7cadb71b
#
_cell.length_a   1.000
_cell.length_b   1.000
_cell.length_c   1.000
_cell.angle_alpha   90.00
_cell.angle_beta   90.00
_cell.angle_gamma   90.00
#
_symmetry.space_group_name_H-M   'P 1'
#
loop_
_entity.id
_entity.type
_entity.pdbx_description
1 polymer ?
#
loop_
_entity_poly.entity_id
_entity_poly.type
_entity_poly.pdbx_seq_one_letter_code
_entity_poly.pdbx_strand_id
1 'polypeptide(L)'
;MAIKTVQAIINGQTYTLVKNASTGKYEATITAPGKTSYSQSGGYYNVTVKATNDAGTTGTADGSTLTGLRLVVRERVAPVIRILSPSNGAYVSNSKQPVVFTVVDEDGGSGVDLTSLVVKQDGTAVASSAISSTAITNGYQVTYTPASALTDGSHTVAIDCKDHDGNSATQKSTTYTVDTVPPTLNVTAPTDGLITNTAALTVAGVTNDATSSPVTIKIELNGVDQGAVTVGTGGAWSKSVTLASGANTIKVTATDAAGKTSSVTRTVTLDTSVPQITAATITPNPVDAGATMVISVTIT
;
A
#
# COMPACT_ATOMS: atom_id res chain seq x y z
N MET A 1 35.44 48.49 -41.95
CA MET A 1 34.08 47.99 -42.36
C MET A 1 33.14 48.38 -41.26
N ALA A 2 32.12 49.17 -41.55
CA ALA A 2 31.11 49.56 -40.55
C ALA A 2 30.06 48.40 -40.42
N ILE A 3 29.67 48.11 -39.20
CA ILE A 3 28.66 47.09 -38.90
C ILE A 3 27.29 47.77 -38.75
N LYS A 4 26.32 47.32 -39.54
CA LYS A 4 24.94 47.82 -39.56
C LYS A 4 24.08 47.19 -38.48
N THR A 5 24.11 45.83 -38.36
CA THR A 5 23.32 45.10 -37.36
C THR A 5 24.10 43.87 -36.86
N VAL A 6 23.88 43.55 -35.60
CA VAL A 6 24.29 42.28 -35.01
C VAL A 6 23.09 41.67 -34.31
N GLN A 7 22.81 40.40 -34.58
CA GLN A 7 21.68 39.67 -34.05
C GLN A 7 22.11 38.31 -33.49
N ALA A 8 21.50 37.91 -32.39
CA ALA A 8 21.56 36.53 -31.90
C ALA A 8 20.20 35.83 -32.09
N ILE A 9 20.23 34.60 -32.53
CA ILE A 9 19.03 33.76 -32.69
C ILE A 9 19.18 32.57 -31.73
N ILE A 10 18.21 32.41 -30.85
CA ILE A 10 18.16 31.35 -29.83
C ILE A 10 16.77 30.73 -29.84
N ASN A 11 16.64 29.45 -30.04
CA ASN A 11 15.35 28.74 -30.04
C ASN A 11 14.31 29.44 -30.95
N GLY A 12 14.75 29.89 -32.14
CA GLY A 12 13.89 30.57 -33.13
C GLY A 12 13.60 32.04 -32.81
N GLN A 13 13.97 32.55 -31.64
CA GLN A 13 13.80 33.97 -31.29
C GLN A 13 15.03 34.79 -31.69
N THR A 14 14.81 35.98 -32.26
CA THR A 14 15.86 36.90 -32.73
C THR A 14 16.00 38.06 -31.74
N TYR A 15 17.22 38.33 -31.33
CA TYR A 15 17.59 39.42 -30.42
C TYR A 15 18.61 40.34 -31.09
N THR A 16 18.36 41.65 -31.07
CA THR A 16 19.31 42.65 -31.57
C THR A 16 20.36 42.97 -30.47
N LEU A 17 21.63 42.88 -30.84
CA LEU A 17 22.73 43.23 -29.96
C LEU A 17 23.18 44.67 -30.28
N VAL A 18 23.36 45.48 -29.21
CA VAL A 18 23.78 46.87 -29.29
C VAL A 18 25.25 47.01 -28.92
N LYS A 19 25.98 47.87 -29.62
CA LYS A 19 27.39 48.10 -29.31
C LYS A 19 27.53 48.81 -27.95
N ASN A 20 28.16 48.17 -27.01
CA ASN A 20 28.52 48.75 -25.73
C ASN A 20 29.76 49.67 -25.91
N ALA A 21 29.61 50.94 -25.60
CA ALA A 21 30.67 51.95 -25.81
C ALA A 21 31.88 51.69 -24.91
N SER A 22 31.66 51.11 -23.70
CA SER A 22 32.73 50.87 -22.74
C SER A 22 33.56 49.61 -23.04
N THR A 23 32.90 48.55 -23.56
CA THR A 23 33.55 47.26 -23.87
C THR A 23 33.92 47.15 -25.35
N GLY A 24 33.31 47.93 -26.20
CA GLY A 24 33.42 47.86 -27.67
C GLY A 24 32.73 46.65 -28.30
N LYS A 25 32.08 45.78 -27.49
CA LYS A 25 31.39 44.58 -27.90
C LYS A 25 29.91 44.82 -28.22
N TYR A 26 29.29 43.94 -29.01
CA TYR A 26 27.84 43.94 -29.21
C TYR A 26 27.19 43.01 -28.16
N GLU A 27 26.26 43.57 -27.39
CA GLU A 27 25.69 42.89 -26.20
C GLU A 27 24.17 43.08 -26.15
N ALA A 28 23.46 42.11 -25.56
CA ALA A 28 22.08 42.22 -25.15
C ALA A 28 21.86 41.33 -23.89
N THR A 29 21.05 41.82 -22.98
CA THR A 29 20.54 41.01 -21.85
C THR A 29 19.24 40.35 -22.31
N ILE A 30 19.20 39.03 -22.29
CA ILE A 30 18.06 38.25 -22.76
C ILE A 30 17.70 37.18 -21.75
N THR A 31 16.42 36.83 -21.65
CA THR A 31 15.95 35.73 -20.82
C THR A 31 16.25 34.39 -21.54
N ALA A 32 16.82 33.44 -20.84
CA ALA A 32 17.06 32.10 -21.36
C ALA A 32 15.74 31.39 -21.72
N PRO A 33 15.78 30.41 -22.65
CA PRO A 33 14.63 29.55 -22.89
C PRO A 33 14.06 28.97 -21.59
N GLY A 34 12.72 28.86 -21.50
CA GLY A 34 12.04 28.39 -20.29
C GLY A 34 12.08 26.88 -20.08
N LYS A 35 12.65 26.12 -21.03
CA LYS A 35 12.86 24.66 -20.92
C LYS A 35 14.33 24.33 -20.80
N THR A 36 14.66 23.25 -20.12
CA THR A 36 16.02 22.72 -20.04
C THR A 36 16.58 22.40 -21.44
N SER A 37 17.89 22.49 -21.59
CA SER A 37 18.57 22.06 -22.81
C SER A 37 18.92 20.56 -22.84
N TYR A 38 18.61 19.81 -21.77
CA TYR A 38 18.98 18.41 -21.66
C TYR A 38 18.49 17.56 -22.85
N SER A 39 17.23 17.76 -23.28
CA SER A 39 16.64 17.05 -24.41
C SER A 39 17.01 17.62 -25.79
N GLN A 40 17.76 18.72 -25.86
CA GLN A 40 18.23 19.25 -27.14
C GLN A 40 19.37 18.41 -27.70
N SER A 41 19.51 18.39 -29.02
CA SER A 41 20.63 17.72 -29.69
C SER A 41 21.98 18.25 -29.18
N GLY A 42 22.77 17.39 -28.56
CA GLY A 42 24.04 17.76 -27.95
C GLY A 42 23.93 18.41 -26.56
N GLY A 43 22.73 18.48 -25.96
CA GLY A 43 22.51 19.01 -24.59
C GLY A 43 22.60 20.54 -24.48
N TYR A 44 22.46 21.30 -25.57
CA TYR A 44 22.54 22.74 -25.58
C TYR A 44 21.60 23.35 -26.64
N TYR A 45 21.16 24.58 -26.40
CA TYR A 45 20.55 25.41 -27.44
C TYR A 45 21.65 25.99 -28.31
N ASN A 46 21.56 25.76 -29.62
CA ASN A 46 22.47 26.39 -30.59
C ASN A 46 22.15 27.90 -30.73
N VAL A 47 23.09 28.74 -30.36
CA VAL A 47 22.99 30.18 -30.55
C VAL A 47 23.63 30.54 -31.89
N THR A 48 22.87 31.13 -32.78
CA THR A 48 23.39 31.65 -34.07
C THR A 48 23.58 33.16 -33.99
N VAL A 49 24.77 33.65 -34.24
CA VAL A 49 25.04 35.10 -34.34
C VAL A 49 25.17 35.47 -35.80
N LYS A 50 24.49 36.56 -36.19
CA LYS A 50 24.55 37.19 -37.55
C LYS A 50 25.03 38.62 -37.43
N ALA A 51 26.05 38.99 -38.19
CA ALA A 51 26.52 40.37 -38.29
C ALA A 51 26.43 40.84 -39.75
N THR A 52 25.75 41.95 -39.99
CA THR A 52 25.54 42.53 -41.34
C THR A 52 26.24 43.87 -41.39
N ASN A 53 27.00 44.12 -42.43
CA ASN A 53 27.66 45.42 -42.69
C ASN A 53 26.75 46.39 -43.49
N ASP A 54 27.21 47.60 -43.70
CA ASP A 54 26.46 48.61 -44.47
C ASP A 54 26.27 48.24 -45.93
N ALA A 55 27.08 47.35 -46.51
CA ALA A 55 26.93 46.83 -47.86
C ALA A 55 25.93 45.65 -47.94
N GLY A 56 25.32 45.23 -46.80
CA GLY A 56 24.34 44.15 -46.75
C GLY A 56 24.97 42.77 -46.70
N THR A 57 26.29 42.63 -46.62
CA THR A 57 26.96 41.33 -46.50
C THR A 57 26.83 40.83 -45.05
N THR A 58 26.42 39.57 -44.90
CA THR A 58 26.19 38.93 -43.58
C THR A 58 27.22 37.83 -43.33
N GLY A 59 27.90 37.91 -42.20
CA GLY A 59 28.67 36.82 -41.61
C GLY A 59 27.84 36.10 -40.50
N THR A 60 27.98 34.80 -40.41
CA THR A 60 27.28 33.98 -39.41
C THR A 60 28.24 33.08 -38.66
N ALA A 61 27.98 32.85 -37.37
CA ALA A 61 28.64 31.84 -36.53
C ALA A 61 27.61 31.21 -35.61
N ASP A 62 27.83 29.97 -35.24
CA ASP A 62 26.95 29.23 -34.31
C ASP A 62 27.75 28.26 -33.42
N GLY A 63 27.05 27.47 -32.57
CA GLY A 63 27.66 26.51 -31.67
C GLY A 63 28.38 25.36 -32.34
N SER A 64 28.22 25.15 -33.69
CA SER A 64 28.99 24.18 -34.43
C SER A 64 30.41 24.71 -34.77
N THR A 65 30.48 26.01 -34.98
CA THR A 65 31.70 26.74 -35.34
C THR A 65 32.41 27.35 -34.13
N LEU A 66 31.65 27.82 -33.15
CA LEU A 66 32.16 28.44 -31.93
C LEU A 66 31.48 27.83 -30.68
N THR A 67 32.22 27.05 -29.89
CA THR A 67 31.69 26.37 -28.67
C THR A 67 31.12 27.34 -27.63
N GLY A 68 31.57 28.59 -27.60
CA GLY A 68 31.00 29.66 -26.76
C GLY A 68 29.57 30.08 -27.14
N LEU A 69 29.03 29.58 -28.27
CA LEU A 69 27.64 29.78 -28.72
C LEU A 69 26.73 28.58 -28.40
N ARG A 70 27.18 27.65 -27.54
CA ARG A 70 26.40 26.53 -26.98
C ARG A 70 25.80 26.94 -25.66
N LEU A 71 24.50 27.30 -25.65
CA LEU A 71 23.80 27.71 -24.46
C LEU A 71 23.27 26.50 -23.71
N VAL A 72 23.82 26.22 -22.53
CA VAL A 72 23.27 25.18 -21.62
C VAL A 72 22.28 25.86 -20.70
N VAL A 73 21.06 25.39 -20.73
CA VAL A 73 19.98 25.83 -19.83
C VAL A 73 19.63 24.64 -18.93
N ARG A 74 19.64 24.85 -17.62
CA ARG A 74 19.23 23.88 -16.62
C ARG A 74 17.94 24.34 -15.96
N GLU A 75 17.03 23.41 -15.71
CA GLU A 75 15.91 23.65 -14.82
C GLU A 75 16.33 23.45 -13.35
N ARG A 76 15.47 23.82 -12.41
CA ARG A 76 15.73 23.73 -10.96
C ARG A 76 14.58 23.11 -10.18
N VAL A 77 13.63 22.50 -10.86
CA VAL A 77 12.50 21.82 -10.25
C VAL A 77 12.91 20.35 -10.07
N ALA A 78 12.71 19.83 -8.86
CA ALA A 78 13.08 18.46 -8.57
C ALA A 78 11.92 17.51 -8.89
N PRO A 79 12.18 16.27 -9.29
CA PRO A 79 11.13 15.29 -9.54
C PRO A 79 10.34 14.98 -8.27
N VAL A 80 9.09 14.56 -8.44
CA VAL A 80 8.16 14.26 -7.35
C VAL A 80 8.00 12.75 -7.20
N ILE A 81 8.27 12.23 -6.00
CA ILE A 81 8.05 10.82 -5.65
C ILE A 81 6.69 10.70 -4.95
N ARG A 82 5.86 9.74 -5.40
CA ARG A 82 4.59 9.39 -4.76
C ARG A 82 4.48 7.90 -4.56
N ILE A 83 4.36 7.46 -3.31
CA ILE A 83 4.12 6.05 -2.96
C ILE A 83 2.64 5.73 -3.17
N LEU A 84 2.35 4.65 -3.88
CA LEU A 84 1.01 4.19 -4.23
C LEU A 84 0.58 3.02 -3.33
N SER A 85 1.49 2.09 -3.02
CA SER A 85 1.21 0.90 -2.22
C SER A 85 2.52 0.33 -1.64
N PRO A 86 2.49 -0.25 -0.42
CA PRO A 86 1.41 -0.14 0.57
C PRO A 86 1.30 1.27 1.12
N SER A 87 0.13 1.64 1.66
CA SER A 87 -0.03 2.89 2.41
C SER A 87 0.78 2.85 3.70
N ASN A 88 1.18 4.02 4.19
CA ASN A 88 1.88 4.11 5.47
C ASN A 88 1.00 3.58 6.61
N GLY A 89 1.57 2.69 7.45
CA GLY A 89 0.88 2.01 8.53
C GLY A 89 0.06 0.79 8.11
N ALA A 90 0.10 0.36 6.85
CA ALA A 90 -0.64 -0.82 6.38
C ALA A 90 -0.12 -2.12 7.04
N TYR A 91 -1.01 -3.04 7.29
CA TYR A 91 -0.70 -4.44 7.59
C TYR A 91 -0.80 -5.27 6.31
N VAL A 92 0.13 -6.18 6.09
CA VAL A 92 0.19 -7.00 4.88
C VAL A 92 0.55 -8.44 5.22
N SER A 93 -0.11 -9.41 4.59
CA SER A 93 0.16 -10.84 4.80
C SER A 93 1.18 -11.44 3.83
N ASN A 94 1.70 -10.64 2.92
CA ASN A 94 2.71 -11.07 1.96
C ASN A 94 4.10 -10.67 2.44
N SER A 95 4.94 -11.65 2.80
CA SER A 95 6.32 -11.42 3.25
C SER A 95 7.24 -10.86 2.16
N LYS A 96 6.81 -10.88 0.90
CA LYS A 96 7.47 -10.21 -0.23
C LYS A 96 6.60 -9.09 -0.80
N GLN A 97 5.98 -8.29 0.07
CA GLN A 97 5.09 -7.22 -0.33
C GLN A 97 5.76 -6.23 -1.28
N PRO A 98 5.27 -6.09 -2.53
CA PRO A 98 5.80 -5.08 -3.43
C PRO A 98 5.46 -3.67 -2.96
N VAL A 99 6.42 -2.75 -3.12
CA VAL A 99 6.20 -1.32 -2.94
C VAL A 99 6.14 -0.66 -4.31
N VAL A 100 5.00 -0.03 -4.61
CA VAL A 100 4.74 0.63 -5.89
C VAL A 100 4.72 2.13 -5.67
N PHE A 101 5.45 2.86 -6.50
CA PHE A 101 5.52 4.32 -6.44
C PHE A 101 5.71 4.92 -7.83
N THR A 102 5.46 6.21 -7.97
CA THR A 102 5.80 6.97 -9.18
C THR A 102 6.89 7.99 -8.86
N VAL A 103 7.74 8.24 -9.86
CA VAL A 103 8.66 9.37 -9.90
C VAL A 103 8.36 10.13 -11.17
N VAL A 104 7.98 11.40 -11.04
CA VAL A 104 7.53 12.22 -12.18
C VAL A 104 8.22 13.57 -12.12
N ASP A 105 8.74 14.00 -13.24
CA ASP A 105 9.30 15.33 -13.44
C ASP A 105 8.25 16.28 -14.06
N GLU A 106 8.49 17.59 -14.08
CA GLU A 106 7.58 18.53 -14.69
C GLU A 106 7.63 18.48 -16.22
N ASP A 107 6.61 19.04 -16.87
CA ASP A 107 6.59 19.15 -18.33
C ASP A 107 7.68 20.10 -18.84
N GLY A 108 8.55 19.58 -19.67
CA GLY A 108 9.71 20.32 -20.21
C GLY A 108 10.89 20.39 -19.27
N GLY A 109 10.90 19.62 -18.18
CA GLY A 109 12.04 19.37 -17.33
C GLY A 109 13.10 18.47 -18.00
N SER A 110 14.15 18.13 -17.26
CA SER A 110 15.25 17.29 -17.74
C SER A 110 14.88 15.79 -17.76
N GLY A 111 13.79 15.45 -17.08
CA GLY A 111 13.29 14.09 -16.95
C GLY A 111 13.98 13.33 -15.80
N VAL A 112 13.31 12.28 -15.34
CA VAL A 112 13.77 11.45 -14.21
C VAL A 112 15.03 10.65 -14.59
N ASP A 113 16.10 10.80 -13.83
CA ASP A 113 17.31 9.97 -13.95
C ASP A 113 17.15 8.69 -13.10
N LEU A 114 16.68 7.60 -13.71
CA LEU A 114 16.56 6.30 -13.05
C LEU A 114 17.89 5.71 -12.57
N THR A 115 19.04 6.17 -13.09
CA THR A 115 20.34 5.70 -12.61
C THR A 115 20.68 6.26 -11.24
N SER A 116 20.03 7.36 -10.86
CA SER A 116 20.12 8.01 -9.55
C SER A 116 19.17 7.41 -8.51
N LEU A 117 18.23 6.55 -8.93
CA LEU A 117 17.22 5.97 -8.05
C LEU A 117 17.86 5.09 -6.98
N VAL A 118 17.59 5.40 -5.73
CA VAL A 118 17.99 4.61 -4.57
C VAL A 118 16.74 4.23 -3.78
N VAL A 119 16.51 2.93 -3.65
CA VAL A 119 15.50 2.37 -2.74
C VAL A 119 16.21 1.70 -1.58
N LYS A 120 15.78 1.99 -0.36
CA LYS A 120 16.32 1.39 0.86
C LYS A 120 15.22 0.64 1.59
N GLN A 121 15.49 -0.62 1.91
CA GLN A 121 14.66 -1.44 2.80
C GLN A 121 15.32 -1.48 4.18
N ASP A 122 14.63 -0.99 5.21
CA ASP A 122 15.12 -0.93 6.60
C ASP A 122 16.52 -0.27 6.70
N GLY A 123 16.71 0.81 5.95
CA GLY A 123 17.95 1.57 5.89
C GLY A 123 19.03 1.01 4.96
N THR A 124 18.87 -0.21 4.43
CA THR A 124 19.83 -0.85 3.52
C THR A 124 19.40 -0.69 2.07
N ALA A 125 20.32 -0.23 1.20
CA ALA A 125 20.05 -0.10 -0.23
C ALA A 125 19.77 -1.48 -0.85
N VAL A 126 18.72 -1.56 -1.68
CA VAL A 126 18.33 -2.79 -2.36
C VAL A 126 19.06 -2.93 -3.70
N ALA A 127 19.20 -4.16 -4.19
CA ALA A 127 19.79 -4.42 -5.50
C ALA A 127 18.86 -3.94 -6.63
N SER A 128 19.41 -3.43 -7.72
CA SER A 128 18.65 -2.97 -8.89
C SER A 128 17.80 -4.07 -9.53
N SER A 129 18.22 -5.34 -9.41
CA SER A 129 17.44 -6.50 -9.88
C SER A 129 16.10 -6.72 -9.15
N ALA A 130 15.92 -6.10 -7.96
CA ALA A 130 14.66 -6.12 -7.21
C ALA A 130 13.70 -4.99 -7.63
N ILE A 131 14.10 -4.14 -8.58
CA ILE A 131 13.37 -2.96 -9.03
C ILE A 131 12.98 -3.14 -10.49
N SER A 132 11.73 -2.91 -10.83
CA SER A 132 11.23 -2.79 -12.19
C SER A 132 10.59 -1.42 -12.40
N SER A 133 10.64 -0.90 -13.63
CA SER A 133 10.03 0.38 -13.96
C SER A 133 9.28 0.32 -15.29
N THR A 134 8.20 1.07 -15.38
CA THR A 134 7.42 1.28 -16.60
C THR A 134 7.29 2.77 -16.84
N ALA A 135 7.58 3.21 -18.07
CA ALA A 135 7.45 4.63 -18.43
C ALA A 135 5.99 5.08 -18.35
N ILE A 136 5.79 6.26 -17.82
CA ILE A 136 4.52 7.02 -17.79
C ILE A 136 4.79 8.43 -18.28
N THR A 137 3.75 9.26 -18.38
CA THR A 137 3.92 10.68 -18.76
C THR A 137 4.88 11.37 -17.79
N ASN A 138 5.95 11.94 -18.34
CA ASN A 138 7.00 12.70 -17.64
C ASN A 138 7.72 11.91 -16.53
N GLY A 139 7.74 10.58 -16.58
CA GLY A 139 8.42 9.81 -15.53
C GLY A 139 8.19 8.31 -15.59
N TYR A 140 8.19 7.68 -14.42
CA TYR A 140 8.11 6.22 -14.29
C TYR A 140 7.20 5.82 -13.13
N GLN A 141 6.45 4.73 -13.35
CA GLN A 141 5.95 3.90 -12.27
C GLN A 141 6.99 2.83 -11.96
N VAL A 142 7.36 2.72 -10.70
CA VAL A 142 8.40 1.81 -10.22
C VAL A 142 7.81 0.83 -9.23
N THR A 143 8.22 -0.42 -9.33
CA THR A 143 7.88 -1.48 -8.37
C THR A 143 9.17 -2.05 -7.79
N TYR A 144 9.30 -1.96 -6.48
CA TYR A 144 10.29 -2.68 -5.70
C TYR A 144 9.66 -3.95 -5.12
N THR A 145 10.28 -5.11 -5.30
CA THR A 145 9.85 -6.38 -4.69
C THR A 145 11.00 -6.97 -3.88
N PRO A 146 10.83 -7.25 -2.57
CA PRO A 146 11.87 -7.85 -1.75
C PRO A 146 12.37 -9.17 -2.34
N ALA A 147 13.68 -9.32 -2.51
CA ALA A 147 14.31 -10.53 -3.05
C ALA A 147 14.07 -11.74 -2.13
N SER A 148 14.13 -11.53 -0.81
CA SER A 148 13.86 -12.54 0.23
C SER A 148 12.58 -12.19 0.98
N ALA A 149 11.96 -13.19 1.60
CA ALA A 149 10.85 -12.95 2.53
C ALA A 149 11.33 -12.07 3.70
N LEU A 150 10.56 -11.04 4.00
CA LEU A 150 10.72 -10.22 5.18
C LEU A 150 10.18 -10.98 6.40
N THR A 151 10.74 -10.72 7.57
CA THR A 151 10.22 -11.24 8.84
C THR A 151 8.93 -10.57 9.23
N ASP A 152 8.13 -11.20 10.08
CA ASP A 152 6.97 -10.51 10.66
C ASP A 152 7.45 -9.33 11.51
N GLY A 153 6.74 -8.20 11.39
CA GLY A 153 7.08 -6.95 12.05
C GLY A 153 7.07 -5.74 11.13
N SER A 154 7.51 -4.61 11.65
CA SER A 154 7.51 -3.32 10.95
C SER A 154 8.70 -3.20 10.00
N HIS A 155 8.43 -2.80 8.76
CA HIS A 155 9.42 -2.55 7.71
C HIS A 155 9.24 -1.17 7.11
N THR A 156 10.36 -0.52 6.75
CA THR A 156 10.34 0.81 6.15
C THR A 156 11.04 0.79 4.80
N VAL A 157 10.41 1.34 3.78
CA VAL A 157 11.02 1.60 2.48
C VAL A 157 11.18 3.09 2.28
N ALA A 158 12.41 3.54 2.00
CA ALA A 158 12.75 4.92 1.67
C ALA A 158 13.24 5.02 0.23
N ILE A 159 12.87 6.11 -0.45
CA ILE A 159 13.09 6.30 -1.88
C ILE A 159 13.70 7.67 -2.12
N ASP A 160 14.83 7.71 -2.84
CA ASP A 160 15.52 8.89 -3.32
C ASP A 160 15.68 8.82 -4.83
N CYS A 161 15.57 9.95 -5.53
CA CYS A 161 15.79 10.04 -6.97
C CYS A 161 16.18 11.46 -7.36
N LYS A 162 16.83 11.62 -8.51
CA LYS A 162 17.14 12.92 -9.12
C LYS A 162 16.60 12.97 -10.56
N ASP A 163 16.54 14.16 -11.11
CA ASP A 163 16.44 14.39 -12.54
C ASP A 163 17.83 14.39 -13.20
N HIS A 164 17.85 14.53 -14.52
CA HIS A 164 19.10 14.60 -15.28
C HIS A 164 19.88 15.92 -15.12
N ASP A 165 19.25 17.01 -14.69
CA ASP A 165 19.92 18.26 -14.34
C ASP A 165 20.52 18.24 -12.91
N GLY A 166 20.25 17.18 -12.14
CA GLY A 166 20.81 16.91 -10.82
C GLY A 166 19.97 17.41 -9.63
N ASN A 167 18.72 17.87 -9.88
CA ASN A 167 17.83 18.28 -8.80
C ASN A 167 17.32 17.04 -8.05
N SER A 168 17.45 17.05 -6.72
CA SER A 168 17.09 15.91 -5.88
C SER A 168 15.63 15.98 -5.44
N ALA A 169 14.87 14.93 -5.67
CA ALA A 169 13.54 14.76 -5.10
C ALA A 169 13.59 14.82 -3.57
N THR A 170 12.53 15.33 -2.95
CA THR A 170 12.33 15.13 -1.51
C THR A 170 12.13 13.65 -1.24
N GLN A 171 12.98 13.04 -0.40
CA GLN A 171 12.86 11.64 -0.02
C GLN A 171 11.44 11.30 0.44
N LYS A 172 10.91 10.19 0.00
CA LYS A 172 9.65 9.62 0.47
C LYS A 172 9.88 8.27 1.12
N SER A 173 9.11 7.99 2.16
CA SER A 173 9.13 6.70 2.84
C SER A 173 7.73 6.21 3.17
N THR A 174 7.59 4.89 3.26
CA THR A 174 6.41 4.21 3.80
C THR A 174 6.87 3.17 4.80
N THR A 175 6.11 3.04 5.89
CA THR A 175 6.29 1.97 6.88
C THR A 175 5.05 1.09 6.83
N TYR A 176 5.23 -0.23 6.80
CA TYR A 176 4.17 -1.21 6.83
C TYR A 176 4.57 -2.40 7.69
N THR A 177 3.59 -3.14 8.18
CA THR A 177 3.82 -4.31 9.04
C THR A 177 3.53 -5.57 8.24
N VAL A 178 4.52 -6.47 8.13
CA VAL A 178 4.35 -7.82 7.62
C VAL A 178 3.85 -8.71 8.75
N ASP A 179 2.80 -9.46 8.48
CA ASP A 179 2.29 -10.48 9.39
C ASP A 179 1.80 -11.70 8.60
N THR A 180 2.51 -12.80 8.76
CA THR A 180 2.23 -14.08 8.10
C THR A 180 1.55 -15.10 9.01
N VAL A 181 1.40 -14.78 10.31
CA VAL A 181 0.86 -15.68 11.33
C VAL A 181 -0.63 -15.38 11.55
N PRO A 182 -1.52 -16.37 11.49
CA PRO A 182 -2.93 -16.16 11.83
C PRO A 182 -3.13 -15.83 13.31
N PRO A 183 -4.20 -15.09 13.67
CA PRO A 183 -4.50 -14.80 15.05
C PRO A 183 -4.81 -16.08 15.85
N THR A 184 -4.50 -16.09 17.12
CA THR A 184 -4.94 -17.15 18.03
C THR A 184 -6.44 -17.02 18.26
N LEU A 185 -7.17 -18.14 18.30
CA LEU A 185 -8.60 -18.19 18.59
C LEU A 185 -8.90 -19.32 19.55
N ASN A 186 -9.40 -18.98 20.74
CA ASN A 186 -9.88 -19.95 21.71
C ASN A 186 -11.35 -19.67 22.04
N VAL A 187 -12.23 -20.59 21.61
CA VAL A 187 -13.68 -20.54 21.93
C VAL A 187 -13.87 -21.28 23.26
N THR A 188 -14.23 -20.53 24.30
CA THR A 188 -14.40 -21.05 25.68
C THR A 188 -15.82 -21.51 25.95
N ALA A 189 -16.80 -21.01 25.21
CA ALA A 189 -18.20 -21.42 25.27
C ALA A 189 -18.84 -21.29 23.88
N PRO A 190 -19.75 -22.21 23.52
CA PRO A 190 -20.09 -23.46 24.20
C PRO A 190 -18.99 -24.52 24.06
N THR A 191 -19.05 -25.57 24.90
CA THR A 191 -18.31 -26.80 24.62
C THR A 191 -18.87 -27.49 23.38
N ASP A 192 -18.01 -28.18 22.63
CA ASP A 192 -18.48 -28.93 21.44
C ASP A 192 -19.37 -30.08 21.87
N GLY A 193 -20.45 -30.35 21.13
CA GLY A 193 -21.43 -31.38 21.44
C GLY A 193 -22.38 -31.05 22.60
N LEU A 194 -22.44 -29.79 23.05
CA LEU A 194 -23.40 -29.38 24.10
C LEU A 194 -24.83 -29.72 23.69
N ILE A 195 -25.58 -30.34 24.61
CA ILE A 195 -27.03 -30.50 24.53
C ILE A 195 -27.66 -29.56 25.56
N THR A 196 -28.64 -28.76 25.16
CA THR A 196 -29.30 -27.78 26.03
C THR A 196 -30.79 -27.72 25.74
N ASN A 197 -31.58 -27.36 26.70
CA ASN A 197 -33.03 -27.07 26.54
C ASN A 197 -33.34 -25.56 26.44
N THR A 198 -32.27 -24.72 26.39
CA THR A 198 -32.41 -23.26 26.34
C THR A 198 -31.95 -22.77 24.96
N ALA A 199 -32.86 -22.11 24.24
CA ALA A 199 -32.56 -21.60 22.91
C ALA A 199 -31.54 -20.44 22.92
N ALA A 200 -31.57 -19.57 23.95
CA ALA A 200 -30.58 -18.51 24.07
C ALA A 200 -29.25 -19.06 24.57
N LEU A 201 -28.20 -18.88 23.75
CA LEU A 201 -26.86 -19.41 24.03
C LEU A 201 -25.82 -18.28 23.90
N THR A 202 -24.89 -18.21 24.85
CA THR A 202 -23.73 -17.33 24.74
C THR A 202 -22.56 -18.06 24.09
N VAL A 203 -22.05 -17.49 23.00
CA VAL A 203 -20.78 -17.89 22.37
C VAL A 203 -19.72 -16.93 22.86
N ALA A 204 -18.63 -17.46 23.43
CA ALA A 204 -17.60 -16.61 24.03
C ALA A 204 -16.20 -17.22 23.85
N GLY A 205 -15.20 -16.36 23.93
CA GLY A 205 -13.82 -16.79 23.81
C GLY A 205 -12.83 -15.66 23.99
N VAL A 206 -11.58 -16.00 23.61
CA VAL A 206 -10.47 -15.05 23.63
C VAL A 206 -9.71 -15.18 22.30
N THR A 207 -9.27 -14.06 21.76
CA THR A 207 -8.40 -13.98 20.58
C THR A 207 -7.24 -13.06 20.86
N ASN A 208 -6.12 -13.28 20.19
CA ASN A 208 -4.96 -12.37 20.26
C ASN A 208 -4.13 -12.47 19.01
N ASP A 209 -3.56 -11.34 18.62
CA ASP A 209 -2.49 -11.27 17.65
C ASP A 209 -1.42 -10.27 18.13
N ALA A 210 -0.15 -10.70 18.13
CA ALA A 210 0.95 -9.90 18.64
C ALA A 210 1.47 -8.89 17.61
N THR A 211 1.26 -9.15 16.32
CA THR A 211 1.85 -8.40 15.21
C THR A 211 0.85 -7.48 14.54
N SER A 212 -0.38 -7.96 14.30
CA SER A 212 -1.41 -7.24 13.53
C SER A 212 -2.75 -7.13 14.27
N SER A 213 -2.81 -6.21 15.22
CA SER A 213 -4.04 -5.82 15.92
C SER A 213 -4.74 -4.64 15.21
N PRO A 214 -6.07 -4.49 15.36
CA PRO A 214 -6.99 -5.33 16.13
C PRO A 214 -7.43 -6.59 15.39
N VAL A 215 -7.76 -7.63 16.16
CA VAL A 215 -8.41 -8.85 15.64
C VAL A 215 -9.92 -8.64 15.64
N THR A 216 -10.59 -9.04 14.57
CA THR A 216 -12.05 -9.04 14.45
C THR A 216 -12.61 -10.45 14.58
N ILE A 217 -13.82 -10.59 15.16
CA ILE A 217 -14.52 -11.87 15.31
C ILE A 217 -15.81 -11.85 14.48
N LYS A 218 -16.00 -12.90 13.69
CA LYS A 218 -17.25 -13.23 13.00
C LYS A 218 -17.83 -14.52 13.57
N ILE A 219 -19.13 -14.53 13.88
CA ILE A 219 -19.87 -15.73 14.34
C ILE A 219 -20.96 -16.04 13.31
N GLU A 220 -20.98 -17.26 12.82
CA GLU A 220 -22.01 -17.78 11.95
C GLU A 220 -22.76 -18.93 12.67
N LEU A 221 -24.08 -18.82 12.77
CA LEU A 221 -24.97 -19.88 13.27
C LEU A 221 -25.70 -20.48 12.08
N ASN A 222 -25.49 -21.78 11.83
CA ASN A 222 -26.04 -22.50 10.68
C ASN A 222 -25.77 -21.79 9.33
N GLY A 223 -24.57 -21.16 9.20
CA GLY A 223 -24.15 -20.41 8.02
C GLY A 223 -24.65 -18.97 7.95
N VAL A 224 -25.44 -18.51 8.92
CA VAL A 224 -25.97 -17.14 8.98
C VAL A 224 -25.12 -16.29 9.92
N ASP A 225 -24.64 -15.15 9.41
CA ASP A 225 -23.86 -14.18 10.20
C ASP A 225 -24.70 -13.58 11.33
N GLN A 226 -24.18 -13.61 12.54
CA GLN A 226 -24.84 -13.12 13.75
C GLN A 226 -24.56 -11.62 14.04
N GLY A 227 -23.90 -10.93 13.08
CA GLY A 227 -23.59 -9.50 13.18
C GLY A 227 -22.38 -9.19 14.05
N ALA A 228 -22.15 -7.90 14.28
CA ALA A 228 -20.94 -7.39 14.91
C ALA A 228 -20.67 -8.02 16.29
N VAL A 229 -19.40 -8.35 16.54
CA VAL A 229 -18.88 -8.83 17.83
C VAL A 229 -17.80 -7.86 18.29
N THR A 230 -17.93 -7.36 19.52
CA THR A 230 -16.91 -6.50 20.12
C THR A 230 -15.84 -7.34 20.80
N VAL A 231 -14.60 -7.09 20.40
CA VAL A 231 -13.42 -7.66 21.08
C VAL A 231 -12.95 -6.64 22.11
N GLY A 232 -12.95 -7.03 23.36
CA GLY A 232 -12.55 -6.19 24.50
C GLY A 232 -11.05 -6.20 24.76
N THR A 233 -10.65 -5.46 25.77
CA THR A 233 -9.26 -5.47 26.25
C THR A 233 -8.82 -6.88 26.62
N GLY A 234 -7.63 -7.27 26.22
CA GLY A 234 -7.12 -8.65 26.42
C GLY A 234 -7.73 -9.70 25.49
N GLY A 235 -8.45 -9.26 24.43
CA GLY A 235 -8.95 -10.14 23.38
C GLY A 235 -10.23 -10.92 23.73
N ALA A 236 -10.86 -10.66 24.89
CA ALA A 236 -12.10 -11.32 25.30
C ALA A 236 -13.28 -10.83 24.43
N TRP A 237 -14.14 -11.75 24.03
CA TRP A 237 -15.35 -11.46 23.26
C TRP A 237 -16.50 -12.39 23.64
N SER A 238 -17.72 -11.94 23.45
CA SER A 238 -18.92 -12.74 23.62
C SER A 238 -20.08 -12.24 22.76
N LYS A 239 -20.97 -13.16 22.40
CA LYS A 239 -22.19 -12.87 21.62
C LYS A 239 -23.29 -13.84 22.01
N SER A 240 -24.50 -13.33 22.27
CA SER A 240 -25.68 -14.18 22.40
C SER A 240 -26.21 -14.54 21.02
N VAL A 241 -26.59 -15.80 20.85
CA VAL A 241 -27.23 -16.37 19.63
C VAL A 241 -28.48 -17.11 20.04
N THR A 242 -29.43 -17.32 19.08
CA THR A 242 -30.65 -18.09 19.32
C THR A 242 -30.63 -19.36 18.48
N LEU A 243 -30.55 -20.51 19.17
CA LEU A 243 -30.52 -21.83 18.53
C LEU A 243 -31.86 -22.18 17.88
N ALA A 244 -31.78 -22.85 16.75
CA ALA A 244 -32.93 -23.57 16.19
C ALA A 244 -33.13 -24.92 16.89
N SER A 245 -34.34 -25.49 16.90
CA SER A 245 -34.60 -26.83 17.43
C SER A 245 -33.75 -27.87 16.71
N GLY A 246 -33.16 -28.82 17.44
CA GLY A 246 -32.26 -29.85 16.94
C GLY A 246 -30.81 -29.38 16.83
N ALA A 247 -30.07 -29.97 15.91
CA ALA A 247 -28.64 -29.71 15.74
C ALA A 247 -28.34 -28.33 15.14
N ASN A 248 -27.41 -27.61 15.75
CA ASN A 248 -26.90 -26.31 15.29
C ASN A 248 -25.38 -26.37 15.13
N THR A 249 -24.89 -25.67 14.10
CA THR A 249 -23.46 -25.47 13.86
C THR A 249 -23.09 -24.02 14.10
N ILE A 250 -22.13 -23.78 14.98
CA ILE A 250 -21.59 -22.45 15.29
C ILE A 250 -20.16 -22.39 14.73
N LYS A 251 -19.90 -21.52 13.76
CA LYS A 251 -18.56 -21.25 13.25
C LYS A 251 -18.11 -19.88 13.73
N VAL A 252 -16.97 -19.85 14.40
CA VAL A 252 -16.30 -18.61 14.83
C VAL A 252 -15.05 -18.44 13.99
N THR A 253 -14.87 -17.25 13.41
CA THR A 253 -13.69 -16.89 12.64
C THR A 253 -13.07 -15.63 13.24
N ALA A 254 -11.78 -15.69 13.58
CA ALA A 254 -10.96 -14.54 13.93
C ALA A 254 -10.19 -14.09 12.69
N THR A 255 -10.11 -12.78 12.45
CA THR A 255 -9.34 -12.17 11.36
C THR A 255 -8.52 -11.03 11.92
N ASP A 256 -7.21 -11.05 11.67
CA ASP A 256 -6.28 -9.98 12.04
C ASP A 256 -6.29 -8.81 11.05
N ALA A 257 -5.49 -7.78 11.32
CA ALA A 257 -5.39 -6.60 10.48
C ALA A 257 -4.64 -6.84 9.15
N ALA A 258 -3.84 -7.92 9.05
CA ALA A 258 -3.19 -8.36 7.81
C ALA A 258 -4.10 -9.27 6.94
N GLY A 259 -5.30 -9.62 7.42
CA GLY A 259 -6.27 -10.46 6.73
C GLY A 259 -6.05 -11.97 6.91
N LYS A 260 -5.17 -12.40 7.84
CA LYS A 260 -5.03 -13.82 8.19
C LYS A 260 -6.17 -14.26 9.09
N THR A 261 -6.54 -15.54 9.01
CA THR A 261 -7.72 -16.05 9.71
C THR A 261 -7.45 -17.34 10.47
N SER A 262 -8.10 -17.48 11.62
CA SER A 262 -8.28 -18.74 12.34
C SER A 262 -9.77 -19.01 12.53
N SER A 263 -10.18 -20.28 12.50
CA SER A 263 -11.59 -20.62 12.70
C SER A 263 -11.76 -21.85 13.58
N VAL A 264 -12.86 -21.86 14.36
CA VAL A 264 -13.30 -22.97 15.21
C VAL A 264 -14.77 -23.20 14.95
N THR A 265 -15.16 -24.47 14.81
CA THR A 265 -16.57 -24.89 14.67
C THR A 265 -16.97 -25.67 15.92
N ARG A 266 -18.19 -25.42 16.41
CA ARG A 266 -18.84 -26.15 17.52
C ARG A 266 -20.20 -26.64 17.05
N THR A 267 -20.60 -27.79 17.53
CA THR A 267 -21.96 -28.34 17.38
C THR A 267 -22.71 -28.22 18.71
N VAL A 268 -23.98 -27.82 18.65
CA VAL A 268 -24.86 -27.70 19.80
C VAL A 268 -26.25 -28.22 19.42
N THR A 269 -26.84 -29.05 20.28
CA THR A 269 -28.20 -29.54 20.06
C THR A 269 -29.16 -28.85 21.04
N LEU A 270 -30.18 -28.18 20.47
CA LEU A 270 -31.33 -27.71 21.26
C LEU A 270 -32.36 -28.83 21.33
N ASP A 271 -32.54 -29.41 22.50
CA ASP A 271 -33.54 -30.42 22.76
C ASP A 271 -34.53 -29.88 23.81
N THR A 272 -35.74 -29.57 23.37
CA THR A 272 -36.85 -29.10 24.21
C THR A 272 -37.90 -30.19 24.40
N SER A 273 -37.62 -31.40 23.97
CA SER A 273 -38.55 -32.52 24.13
C SER A 273 -38.70 -32.89 25.63
N VAL A 274 -39.96 -33.11 26.03
CA VAL A 274 -40.27 -33.52 27.39
C VAL A 274 -40.44 -35.03 27.40
N PRO A 275 -39.67 -35.80 28.22
CA PRO A 275 -39.84 -37.24 28.34
C PRO A 275 -41.30 -37.57 28.75
N GLN A 276 -41.90 -38.53 28.06
CA GLN A 276 -43.27 -38.95 28.35
C GLN A 276 -43.25 -40.27 29.10
N ILE A 277 -43.95 -40.32 30.27
CA ILE A 277 -44.21 -41.59 30.95
C ILE A 277 -45.40 -42.23 30.29
N THR A 278 -45.16 -43.35 29.62
CA THR A 278 -46.17 -44.07 28.80
C THR A 278 -46.81 -45.26 29.53
N ALA A 279 -46.13 -45.81 30.55
CA ALA A 279 -46.70 -46.82 31.40
C ALA A 279 -46.00 -46.79 32.79
N ALA A 280 -46.74 -47.13 33.83
CA ALA A 280 -46.22 -47.39 35.13
C ALA A 280 -46.99 -48.56 35.79
N THR A 281 -46.25 -49.50 36.45
CA THR A 281 -46.84 -50.62 37.16
C THR A 281 -46.19 -50.77 38.53
N ILE A 282 -46.96 -51.28 39.50
CA ILE A 282 -46.45 -51.63 40.83
C ILE A 282 -46.79 -53.13 41.04
N THR A 283 -45.76 -53.93 41.40
CA THR A 283 -45.90 -55.36 41.55
C THR A 283 -45.19 -55.87 42.82
N PRO A 284 -45.88 -56.61 43.69
CA PRO A 284 -47.30 -56.89 43.69
C PRO A 284 -48.17 -55.66 44.08
N ASN A 285 -49.44 -55.65 43.63
CA ASN A 285 -50.40 -54.64 44.02
C ASN A 285 -51.78 -55.33 44.16
N PRO A 286 -52.35 -55.49 45.40
CA PRO A 286 -51.86 -54.94 46.69
C PRO A 286 -50.58 -55.59 47.20
N VAL A 287 -49.91 -54.93 48.12
CA VAL A 287 -48.68 -55.38 48.84
C VAL A 287 -48.92 -55.22 50.34
N ASP A 288 -48.43 -56.20 51.14
CA ASP A 288 -48.57 -56.13 52.61
C ASP A 288 -47.68 -55.05 53.23
N ALA A 289 -48.17 -54.49 54.37
CA ALA A 289 -47.45 -53.44 55.06
C ALA A 289 -46.04 -53.90 55.48
N GLY A 290 -44.98 -53.17 55.05
CA GLY A 290 -43.56 -53.51 55.30
C GLY A 290 -42.94 -54.45 54.28
N ALA A 291 -43.71 -55.03 53.34
CA ALA A 291 -43.19 -55.84 52.27
C ALA A 291 -42.61 -55.01 51.09
N THR A 292 -41.76 -55.62 50.31
CA THR A 292 -41.11 -54.97 49.15
C THR A 292 -42.01 -54.98 47.92
N MET A 293 -41.95 -53.94 47.14
CA MET A 293 -42.63 -53.85 45.82
C MET A 293 -41.65 -53.32 44.73
N VAL A 294 -41.94 -53.62 43.52
CA VAL A 294 -41.23 -53.09 42.36
C VAL A 294 -42.13 -52.06 41.67
N ILE A 295 -41.57 -50.88 41.42
CA ILE A 295 -42.20 -49.88 40.57
C ILE A 295 -41.43 -49.92 39.23
N SER A 296 -42.16 -50.19 38.13
CA SER A 296 -41.62 -50.17 36.77
C SER A 296 -42.27 -49.03 36.00
N VAL A 297 -41.43 -48.26 35.30
CA VAL A 297 -41.88 -47.08 34.49
C VAL A 297 -41.31 -47.23 33.08
N THR A 298 -42.14 -47.06 32.08
CA THR A 298 -41.71 -46.91 30.66
C THR A 298 -41.74 -45.41 30.31
N ILE A 299 -40.59 -44.93 29.79
CA ILE A 299 -40.42 -43.54 29.37
C ILE A 299 -40.04 -43.54 27.91
N THR A 300 -40.63 -42.65 27.11
CA THR A 300 -40.31 -42.37 25.72
C THR A 300 -39.94 -40.90 25.51
#